data_0c243550658b55f7e317ef4cb1d0cf75
#
_entry.id   0c243550658b55f7e317ef4cb1d0cf75
#
_cell.length_a   1.000
_cell.length_b   1.000
_cell.length_c   1.000
_cell.angle_alpha   90.00
_cell.angle_beta   90.00
_cell.angle_gamma   90.00
#
_symmetry.space_group_name_H-M   'P 1'
#
loop_
_entity.id
_entity.type
_entity.pdbx_description
1 polymer ?
#
loop_
_entity_poly.entity_id
_entity_poly.type
_entity_poly.pdbx_seq_one_letter_code
_entity_poly.pdbx_strand_id
1 'polypeptide(L)'
;VLSLLFYLMRQRRRLTQTKSELSRKNEQLLTLNSEMKQTLTDLDTANRRLVAAGDRLNEAVANLDESNRVKEKYIGLFLRQCSSYIDRMDSMRVDTLSMLKAKRYADLLQTVKNHNFRDRERDELLEIFDSTFIGLFPTFVDEFNMLLRPDCRIVPDDMSRLTTGIRIFALIRLGIDDNSKIAEFLHFSVNTIYNYRAKIKNGAAVSRDEFEDYVRAIGLPTD
;
A
#
# COMPACT_ATOMS: atom_id res chain seq x y z
N VAL A 1 -43.36 23.56 -85.24
CA VAL A 1 -43.74 24.10 -83.95
C VAL A 1 -43.95 22.94 -82.96
N LEU A 2 -44.72 21.91 -83.22
CA LEU A 2 -45.02 20.77 -82.35
C LEU A 2 -43.75 19.93 -82.01
N SER A 3 -42.83 19.70 -82.93
CA SER A 3 -41.58 18.96 -82.65
C SER A 3 -40.62 19.70 -81.69
N LEU A 4 -40.59 21.02 -81.81
CA LEU A 4 -39.79 21.85 -80.91
C LEU A 4 -40.37 21.86 -79.47
N LEU A 5 -41.69 21.90 -79.41
CA LEU A 5 -42.38 21.86 -78.09
C LEU A 5 -42.15 20.50 -77.40
N PHE A 6 -42.20 19.40 -78.10
CA PHE A 6 -41.92 18.07 -77.61
C PHE A 6 -40.46 17.93 -77.16
N TYR A 7 -39.51 18.48 -77.94
CA TYR A 7 -38.12 18.51 -77.56
C TYR A 7 -37.87 19.30 -76.29
N LEU A 8 -38.43 20.47 -76.15
CA LEU A 8 -38.35 21.30 -74.94
C LEU A 8 -38.97 20.64 -73.73
N MET A 9 -40.15 19.98 -73.87
CA MET A 9 -40.75 19.20 -72.77
C MET A 9 -39.87 18.02 -72.34
N ARG A 10 -39.21 17.33 -73.25
CA ARG A 10 -38.28 16.21 -73.02
C ARG A 10 -37.04 16.72 -72.22
N GLN A 11 -36.47 17.83 -72.66
CA GLN A 11 -35.36 18.49 -72.00
C GLN A 11 -35.72 18.94 -70.58
N ARG A 12 -36.89 19.53 -70.41
CA ARG A 12 -37.39 19.95 -69.12
C ARG A 12 -37.60 18.77 -68.19
N ARG A 13 -38.14 17.63 -68.64
CA ARG A 13 -38.25 16.40 -67.83
C ARG A 13 -36.87 15.84 -67.43
N ARG A 14 -35.92 15.80 -68.31
CA ARG A 14 -34.54 15.38 -67.98
C ARG A 14 -33.92 16.29 -66.95
N LEU A 15 -34.05 17.59 -67.08
CA LEU A 15 -33.51 18.56 -66.19
C LEU A 15 -34.15 18.44 -64.77
N THR A 16 -35.44 18.21 -64.70
CA THR A 16 -36.13 17.96 -63.40
C THR A 16 -35.69 16.65 -62.77
N GLN A 17 -35.52 15.60 -63.54
CA GLN A 17 -35.01 14.31 -63.01
C GLN A 17 -33.58 14.43 -62.49
N THR A 18 -32.67 15.03 -63.24
CA THR A 18 -31.26 15.24 -62.78
C THR A 18 -31.19 16.14 -61.57
N LYS A 19 -32.06 17.18 -61.49
CA LYS A 19 -32.17 18.05 -60.31
C LYS A 19 -32.64 17.28 -59.09
N SER A 20 -33.64 16.41 -59.23
CA SER A 20 -34.16 15.59 -58.13
C SER A 20 -33.12 14.54 -57.64
N GLU A 21 -32.41 13.91 -58.58
CA GLU A 21 -31.29 12.99 -58.23
C GLU A 21 -30.14 13.70 -57.54
N LEU A 22 -29.78 14.89 -58.01
CA LEU A 22 -28.73 15.71 -57.39
C LEU A 22 -29.14 16.12 -55.97
N SER A 23 -30.42 16.55 -55.77
CA SER A 23 -30.94 16.89 -54.47
C SER A 23 -30.89 15.71 -53.51
N ARG A 24 -31.31 14.52 -53.96
CA ARG A 24 -31.27 13.29 -53.18
C ARG A 24 -29.83 12.88 -52.78
N LYS A 25 -28.87 12.99 -53.73
CA LYS A 25 -27.47 12.73 -53.47
C LYS A 25 -26.86 13.72 -52.48
N ASN A 26 -27.23 15.01 -52.57
CA ASN A 26 -26.80 16.02 -51.62
C ASN A 26 -27.33 15.73 -50.19
N GLU A 27 -28.58 15.31 -50.08
CA GLU A 27 -29.20 14.93 -48.81
C GLU A 27 -28.49 13.71 -48.20
N GLN A 28 -28.19 12.69 -49.02
CA GLN A 28 -27.41 11.53 -48.59
C GLN A 28 -25.98 11.90 -48.11
N LEU A 29 -25.32 12.80 -48.85
CA LEU A 29 -23.98 13.29 -48.46
C LEU A 29 -24.02 14.08 -47.12
N LEU A 30 -25.04 14.88 -46.90
CA LEU A 30 -25.21 15.62 -45.66
C LEU A 30 -25.42 14.66 -44.46
N THR A 31 -26.26 13.64 -44.66
CA THR A 31 -26.50 12.60 -43.64
C THR A 31 -25.21 11.83 -43.33
N LEU A 32 -24.51 11.34 -44.36
CA LEU A 32 -23.26 10.60 -44.17
C LEU A 32 -22.17 11.47 -43.52
N ASN A 33 -22.11 12.76 -43.87
CA ASN A 33 -21.13 13.69 -43.26
C ASN A 33 -21.44 13.93 -41.77
N SER A 34 -22.74 13.98 -41.40
CA SER A 34 -23.16 14.10 -39.99
C SER A 34 -22.83 12.84 -39.18
N GLU A 35 -23.07 11.65 -39.75
CA GLU A 35 -22.74 10.36 -39.16
C GLU A 35 -21.23 10.20 -38.96
N MET A 36 -20.44 10.60 -39.98
CA MET A 36 -18.97 10.56 -39.89
C MET A 36 -18.43 11.51 -38.85
N LYS A 37 -19.01 12.71 -38.68
CA LYS A 37 -18.64 13.63 -37.59
C LYS A 37 -18.94 13.05 -36.22
N GLN A 38 -20.09 12.39 -36.06
CA GLN A 38 -20.48 11.74 -34.82
C GLN A 38 -19.49 10.62 -34.45
N THR A 39 -19.20 9.73 -35.41
CA THR A 39 -18.24 8.63 -35.21
C THR A 39 -16.84 9.14 -34.85
N LEU A 40 -16.38 10.22 -35.43
CA LEU A 40 -15.10 10.84 -35.09
C LEU A 40 -15.08 11.38 -33.65
N THR A 41 -16.18 11.98 -33.22
CA THR A 41 -16.31 12.48 -31.84
C THR A 41 -16.34 11.34 -30.81
N ASP A 42 -17.06 10.27 -31.15
CA ASP A 42 -17.16 9.08 -30.30
C ASP A 42 -15.80 8.37 -30.20
N LEU A 43 -15.06 8.28 -31.33
CA LEU A 43 -13.72 7.72 -31.38
C LEU A 43 -12.72 8.55 -30.56
N ASP A 44 -12.75 9.88 -30.66
CA ASP A 44 -11.90 10.77 -29.85
C ASP A 44 -12.19 10.59 -28.34
N THR A 45 -13.47 10.50 -27.99
CA THR A 45 -13.90 10.26 -26.62
C THR A 45 -13.42 8.90 -26.08
N ALA A 46 -13.56 7.84 -26.92
CA ALA A 46 -13.08 6.51 -26.55
C ALA A 46 -11.54 6.48 -26.39
N ASN A 47 -10.83 7.16 -27.29
CA ASN A 47 -9.37 7.24 -27.26
C ASN A 47 -8.86 7.95 -25.99
N ARG A 48 -9.49 9.06 -25.62
CA ARG A 48 -9.18 9.77 -24.35
C ARG A 48 -9.42 8.88 -23.12
N ARG A 49 -10.50 8.09 -23.12
CA ARG A 49 -10.78 7.13 -22.02
C ARG A 49 -9.72 6.03 -21.95
N LEU A 50 -9.27 5.51 -23.10
CA LEU A 50 -8.22 4.50 -23.16
C LEU A 50 -6.89 5.03 -22.66
N VAL A 51 -6.49 6.24 -23.04
CA VAL A 51 -5.27 6.88 -22.52
C VAL A 51 -5.35 7.05 -21.00
N ALA A 52 -6.43 7.62 -20.50
CA ALA A 52 -6.61 7.81 -19.05
C ALA A 52 -6.64 6.48 -18.27
N ALA A 53 -7.22 5.42 -18.84
CA ALA A 53 -7.18 4.08 -18.24
C ALA A 53 -5.76 3.49 -18.25
N GLY A 54 -5.00 3.70 -19.33
CA GLY A 54 -3.59 3.31 -19.44
C GLY A 54 -2.71 3.99 -18.39
N ASP A 55 -2.89 5.29 -18.20
CA ASP A 55 -2.13 6.04 -17.20
C ASP A 55 -2.40 5.53 -15.78
N ARG A 56 -3.68 5.30 -15.43
CA ARG A 56 -4.07 4.71 -14.13
C ARG A 56 -3.50 3.32 -13.92
N LEU A 57 -3.48 2.50 -14.97
CA LEU A 57 -2.91 1.14 -14.89
C LEU A 57 -1.40 1.20 -14.65
N ASN A 58 -0.69 2.07 -15.35
CA ASN A 58 0.75 2.26 -15.16
C ASN A 58 1.09 2.72 -13.73
N GLU A 59 0.31 3.64 -13.19
CA GLU A 59 0.45 4.10 -11.81
C GLU A 59 0.19 2.96 -10.80
N ALA A 60 -0.88 2.18 -11.01
CA ALA A 60 -1.19 1.03 -10.16
C ALA A 60 -0.09 -0.04 -10.20
N VAL A 61 0.50 -0.30 -11.39
CA VAL A 61 1.63 -1.23 -11.55
C VAL A 61 2.87 -0.71 -10.81
N ALA A 62 3.20 0.57 -10.95
CA ALA A 62 4.34 1.17 -10.26
C ALA A 62 4.19 1.08 -8.72
N ASN A 63 2.99 1.35 -8.21
CA ASN A 63 2.68 1.22 -6.78
C ASN A 63 2.76 -0.23 -6.29
N LEU A 64 2.33 -1.18 -7.11
CA LEU A 64 2.42 -2.62 -6.80
C LEU A 64 3.88 -3.09 -6.77
N ASP A 65 4.70 -2.67 -7.72
CA ASP A 65 6.12 -3.01 -7.79
C ASP A 65 6.87 -2.48 -6.56
N GLU A 66 6.62 -1.24 -6.16
CA GLU A 66 7.21 -0.68 -4.95
C GLU A 66 6.77 -1.44 -3.69
N SER A 67 5.46 -1.76 -3.58
CA SER A 67 4.94 -2.57 -2.47
C SER A 67 5.59 -3.95 -2.42
N ASN A 68 5.78 -4.60 -3.57
CA ASN A 68 6.43 -5.90 -3.64
C ASN A 68 7.91 -5.81 -3.26
N ARG A 69 8.63 -4.78 -3.71
CA ARG A 69 10.03 -4.54 -3.34
C ARG A 69 10.19 -4.37 -1.82
N VAL A 70 9.28 -3.65 -1.19
CA VAL A 70 9.25 -3.50 0.28
C VAL A 70 9.02 -4.84 0.96
N LYS A 71 8.07 -5.65 0.48
CA LYS A 71 7.80 -7.01 1.01
C LYS A 71 9.00 -7.94 0.86
N GLU A 72 9.67 -7.95 -0.29
CA GLU A 72 10.86 -8.77 -0.54
C GLU A 72 12.00 -8.39 0.40
N LYS A 73 12.24 -7.09 0.58
CA LYS A 73 13.23 -6.59 1.55
C LYS A 73 12.91 -7.05 2.97
N TYR A 74 11.63 -6.98 3.37
CA TYR A 74 11.18 -7.44 4.68
C TYR A 74 11.37 -8.94 4.87
N ILE A 75 10.98 -9.75 3.88
CA ILE A 75 11.18 -11.21 3.90
C ILE A 75 12.67 -11.55 4.03
N GLY A 76 13.54 -10.88 3.27
CA GLY A 76 14.98 -11.08 3.34
C GLY A 76 15.57 -10.73 4.71
N LEU A 77 15.08 -9.67 5.36
CA LEU A 77 15.47 -9.30 6.72
C LEU A 77 14.99 -10.33 7.74
N PHE A 78 13.73 -10.77 7.61
CA PHE A 78 13.14 -11.79 8.48
C PHE A 78 13.90 -13.13 8.39
N LEU A 79 14.23 -13.59 7.18
CA LEU A 79 14.98 -14.82 6.98
C LEU A 79 16.38 -14.73 7.60
N ARG A 80 17.09 -13.60 7.46
CA ARG A 80 18.38 -13.38 8.14
C ARG A 80 18.24 -13.46 9.65
N GLN A 81 17.17 -12.89 10.19
CA GLN A 81 16.90 -12.94 11.62
C GLN A 81 16.63 -14.35 12.10
N CYS A 82 15.83 -15.13 11.37
CA CYS A 82 15.60 -16.55 11.67
C CYS A 82 16.91 -17.34 11.66
N SER A 83 17.77 -17.12 10.68
CA SER A 83 19.07 -17.78 10.58
C SER A 83 19.95 -17.44 11.78
N SER A 84 20.08 -16.17 12.14
CA SER A 84 20.82 -15.73 13.33
C SER A 84 20.29 -16.37 14.61
N TYR A 85 18.95 -16.50 14.73
CA TYR A 85 18.34 -17.16 15.89
C TYR A 85 18.69 -18.65 15.98
N ILE A 86 18.68 -19.35 14.84
CA ILE A 86 19.08 -20.76 14.75
C ILE A 86 20.54 -20.94 15.16
N ASP A 87 21.45 -20.07 14.66
CA ASP A 87 22.88 -20.11 14.99
C ASP A 87 23.13 -19.92 16.50
N ARG A 88 22.36 -19.02 17.13
CA ARG A 88 22.43 -18.81 18.59
C ARG A 88 21.92 -20.02 19.39
N MET A 89 20.82 -20.62 18.96
CA MET A 89 20.30 -21.83 19.60
C MET A 89 21.35 -22.96 19.51
N ASP A 90 22.00 -23.13 18.38
CA ASP A 90 23.05 -24.14 18.22
C ASP A 90 24.27 -23.85 19.10
N SER A 91 24.71 -22.59 19.15
CA SER A 91 25.78 -22.14 20.07
C SER A 91 25.44 -22.44 21.53
N MET A 92 24.23 -22.08 21.99
CA MET A 92 23.77 -22.36 23.34
C MET A 92 23.74 -23.87 23.63
N ARG A 93 23.32 -24.68 22.65
CA ARG A 93 23.35 -26.15 22.76
C ARG A 93 24.78 -26.68 22.93
N VAL A 94 25.71 -26.19 22.13
CA VAL A 94 27.14 -26.58 22.18
C VAL A 94 27.74 -26.19 23.54
N ASP A 95 27.52 -24.97 23.99
CA ASP A 95 28.02 -24.49 25.30
C ASP A 95 27.45 -25.31 26.46
N THR A 96 26.15 -25.60 26.44
CA THR A 96 25.48 -26.44 27.42
C THR A 96 26.10 -27.84 27.48
N LEU A 97 26.32 -28.47 26.32
CA LEU A 97 26.95 -29.79 26.24
C LEU A 97 28.42 -29.77 26.72
N SER A 98 29.14 -28.70 26.42
CA SER A 98 30.52 -28.48 26.90
C SER A 98 30.58 -28.41 28.42
N MET A 99 29.71 -27.60 29.04
CA MET A 99 29.63 -27.48 30.50
C MET A 99 29.24 -28.79 31.18
N LEU A 100 28.30 -29.54 30.57
CA LEU A 100 27.91 -30.88 31.08
C LEU A 100 29.05 -31.87 31.03
N LYS A 101 29.78 -31.96 29.88
CA LYS A 101 30.94 -32.83 29.74
C LYS A 101 32.08 -32.49 30.73
N ALA A 102 32.27 -31.20 31.00
CA ALA A 102 33.23 -30.70 31.95
C ALA A 102 32.77 -30.83 33.41
N LYS A 103 31.56 -31.37 33.66
CA LYS A 103 30.91 -31.48 35.02
C LYS A 103 30.76 -30.14 35.73
N ARG A 104 30.66 -29.03 34.96
CA ARG A 104 30.49 -27.66 35.49
C ARG A 104 29.02 -27.36 35.75
N TYR A 105 28.38 -28.14 36.64
CA TYR A 105 26.94 -28.07 36.89
C TYR A 105 26.50 -26.76 37.54
N ALA A 106 27.36 -26.20 38.46
CA ALA A 106 27.07 -24.93 39.12
C ALA A 106 27.02 -23.76 38.09
N ASP A 107 27.99 -23.73 37.19
CA ASP A 107 28.07 -22.70 36.17
C ASP A 107 26.90 -22.81 35.17
N LEU A 108 26.54 -24.04 34.79
CA LEU A 108 25.36 -24.29 33.96
C LEU A 108 24.07 -23.82 34.62
N LEU A 109 23.91 -24.14 35.92
CA LEU A 109 22.74 -23.71 36.69
C LEU A 109 22.67 -22.16 36.77
N GLN A 110 23.79 -21.52 36.96
CA GLN A 110 23.88 -20.05 36.95
C GLN A 110 23.56 -19.44 35.61
N THR A 111 24.07 -20.02 34.51
CA THR A 111 23.76 -19.59 33.14
C THR A 111 22.28 -19.71 32.81
N VAL A 112 21.64 -20.82 33.17
CA VAL A 112 20.20 -21.05 32.94
C VAL A 112 19.32 -20.18 33.84
N LYS A 113 19.74 -19.92 35.08
CA LYS A 113 19.04 -19.04 36.04
C LYS A 113 19.20 -17.56 35.72
N ASN A 114 20.18 -17.20 34.89
CA ASN A 114 20.46 -15.80 34.63
C ASN A 114 19.35 -15.20 33.72
N HIS A 115 18.40 -14.49 34.35
CA HIS A 115 17.29 -13.83 33.66
C HIS A 115 17.75 -12.79 32.61
N ASN A 116 18.99 -12.28 32.74
CA ASN A 116 19.53 -11.31 31.79
C ASN A 116 19.63 -11.85 30.34
N PHE A 117 19.63 -13.17 30.14
CA PHE A 117 19.64 -13.75 28.81
C PHE A 117 18.34 -13.45 28.06
N ARG A 118 17.17 -13.68 28.69
CA ARG A 118 15.86 -13.40 28.07
C ARG A 118 15.67 -11.91 27.79
N ASP A 119 16.11 -11.06 28.71
CA ASP A 119 15.97 -9.61 28.56
C ASP A 119 16.86 -9.07 27.43
N ARG A 120 18.09 -9.57 27.31
CA ARG A 120 18.99 -9.21 26.21
C ARG A 120 18.49 -9.67 24.86
N GLU A 121 18.00 -10.91 24.73
CA GLU A 121 17.41 -11.44 23.50
C GLU A 121 16.17 -10.63 23.07
N ARG A 122 15.33 -10.28 24.03
CA ARG A 122 14.17 -9.41 23.77
C ARG A 122 14.60 -8.04 23.27
N ASP A 123 15.53 -7.39 23.96
CA ASP A 123 15.98 -6.04 23.63
C ASP A 123 16.63 -6.01 22.24
N GLU A 124 17.42 -7.02 21.91
CA GLU A 124 18.04 -7.17 20.58
C GLU A 124 16.99 -7.40 19.48
N LEU A 125 15.95 -8.24 19.76
CA LEU A 125 14.83 -8.43 18.83
C LEU A 125 14.10 -7.10 18.57
N LEU A 126 13.87 -6.31 19.62
CA LEU A 126 13.19 -5.02 19.49
C LEU A 126 14.07 -3.99 18.76
N GLU A 127 15.39 -3.98 18.95
CA GLU A 127 16.31 -3.12 18.19
C GLU A 127 16.29 -3.45 16.69
N ILE A 128 16.30 -4.73 16.34
CA ILE A 128 16.23 -5.18 14.95
C ILE A 128 14.87 -4.82 14.36
N PHE A 129 13.78 -5.02 15.10
CA PHE A 129 12.45 -4.60 14.68
C PHE A 129 12.41 -3.10 14.41
N ASP A 130 12.85 -2.27 15.35
CA ASP A 130 12.83 -0.83 15.24
C ASP A 130 13.63 -0.33 14.05
N SER A 131 14.89 -0.77 13.92
CA SER A 131 15.76 -0.37 12.82
C SER A 131 15.21 -0.79 11.45
N THR A 132 14.64 -1.99 11.38
CA THR A 132 14.02 -2.52 10.16
C THR A 132 12.75 -1.72 9.82
N PHE A 133 11.89 -1.48 10.79
CA PHE A 133 10.64 -0.77 10.60
C PHE A 133 10.87 0.70 10.19
N ILE A 134 11.76 1.40 10.89
CA ILE A 134 12.14 2.79 10.54
C ILE A 134 12.77 2.85 9.14
N GLY A 135 13.59 1.86 8.78
CA GLY A 135 14.18 1.77 7.44
C GLY A 135 13.15 1.53 6.32
N LEU A 136 12.01 0.89 6.62
CA LEU A 136 10.91 0.65 5.69
C LEU A 136 9.91 1.82 5.65
N PHE A 137 9.69 2.45 6.78
CA PHE A 137 8.72 3.53 6.97
C PHE A 137 9.38 4.74 7.66
N PRO A 138 10.28 5.46 6.98
CA PRO A 138 11.08 6.52 7.60
C PRO A 138 10.23 7.70 8.10
N THR A 139 9.06 7.95 7.51
CA THR A 139 8.13 9.03 7.88
C THR A 139 7.08 8.60 8.90
N PHE A 140 7.07 7.30 9.30
CA PHE A 140 6.00 6.76 10.14
C PHE A 140 5.79 7.51 11.45
N VAL A 141 6.87 7.85 12.16
CA VAL A 141 6.77 8.52 13.46
C VAL A 141 6.19 9.92 13.31
N ASP A 142 6.57 10.64 12.27
CA ASP A 142 6.07 11.99 12.00
C ASP A 142 4.60 11.95 11.58
N GLU A 143 4.24 11.10 10.62
CA GLU A 143 2.86 10.93 10.17
C GLU A 143 1.94 10.41 11.29
N PHE A 144 2.43 9.47 12.11
CA PHE A 144 1.71 9.00 13.29
C PHE A 144 1.44 10.14 14.28
N ASN A 145 2.41 11.00 14.53
CA ASN A 145 2.26 12.15 15.40
C ASN A 145 1.32 13.23 14.83
N MET A 146 1.12 13.30 13.49
CA MET A 146 0.10 14.15 12.89
C MET A 146 -1.33 13.67 13.20
N LEU A 147 -1.52 12.39 13.48
CA LEU A 147 -2.81 11.84 13.92
C LEU A 147 -3.13 12.12 15.39
N LEU A 148 -2.17 12.65 16.16
CA LEU A 148 -2.31 12.95 17.57
C LEU A 148 -2.42 14.46 17.83
N ARG A 149 -3.16 14.82 18.87
CA ARG A 149 -3.17 16.20 19.36
C ARG A 149 -1.75 16.63 19.78
N PRO A 150 -1.39 17.92 19.64
CA PRO A 150 -0.04 18.42 19.93
C PRO A 150 0.48 18.05 21.33
N ASP A 151 -0.38 18.03 22.35
CA ASP A 151 -0.09 17.66 23.73
C ASP A 151 0.06 16.16 23.97
N CYS A 152 -0.33 15.34 23.01
CA CYS A 152 -0.30 13.87 23.06
C CYS A 152 0.74 13.24 22.14
N ARG A 153 1.53 14.05 21.43
CA ARG A 153 2.57 13.57 20.52
C ARG A 153 3.65 12.79 21.27
N ILE A 154 4.14 11.73 20.64
CA ILE A 154 5.14 10.84 21.19
C ILE A 154 6.45 11.08 20.45
N VAL A 155 7.41 11.70 21.10
CA VAL A 155 8.75 11.92 20.55
C VAL A 155 9.69 10.90 21.20
N PRO A 156 10.29 9.97 20.44
CA PRO A 156 11.31 9.09 20.96
C PRO A 156 12.55 9.89 21.42
N ASP A 157 13.16 9.51 22.54
CA ASP A 157 14.44 10.10 22.99
C ASP A 157 15.58 9.79 22.00
N ASP A 158 15.49 8.65 21.33
CA ASP A 158 16.40 8.19 20.27
C ASP A 158 15.57 7.86 19.01
N MET A 159 15.82 8.58 17.92
CA MET A 159 15.13 8.39 16.65
C MET A 159 15.43 7.03 15.98
N SER A 160 16.43 6.30 16.44
CA SER A 160 16.71 4.93 16.01
C SER A 160 15.85 3.89 16.74
N ARG A 161 15.10 4.28 17.78
CA ARG A 161 14.28 3.38 18.62
C ARG A 161 12.84 3.86 18.73
N LEU A 162 11.92 2.93 18.55
CA LEU A 162 10.50 3.20 18.74
C LEU A 162 10.13 3.07 20.24
N THR A 163 9.26 3.93 20.71
CA THR A 163 8.65 3.74 22.04
C THR A 163 7.68 2.55 22.00
N THR A 164 7.38 1.96 23.17
CA THR A 164 6.41 0.85 23.25
C THR A 164 5.07 1.21 22.60
N GLY A 165 4.60 2.43 22.81
CA GLY A 165 3.36 2.89 22.18
C GLY A 165 3.43 2.91 20.66
N ILE A 166 4.51 3.45 20.10
CA ILE A 166 4.72 3.50 18.64
C ILE A 166 4.92 2.09 18.09
N ARG A 167 5.65 1.17 18.75
CA ARG A 167 5.81 -0.22 18.34
C ARG A 167 4.49 -0.96 18.19
N ILE A 168 3.54 -0.74 19.12
CA ILE A 168 2.20 -1.34 19.04
C ILE A 168 1.52 -0.92 17.72
N PHE A 169 1.56 0.36 17.38
CA PHE A 169 0.94 0.86 16.15
C PHE A 169 1.78 0.54 14.89
N ALA A 170 3.08 0.38 15.02
CA ALA A 170 3.93 -0.16 13.96
C ALA A 170 3.54 -1.61 13.60
N LEU A 171 3.23 -2.45 14.60
CA LEU A 171 2.71 -3.80 14.39
C LEU A 171 1.33 -3.78 13.73
N ILE A 172 0.44 -2.86 14.15
CA ILE A 172 -0.88 -2.66 13.50
C ILE A 172 -0.70 -2.23 12.03
N ARG A 173 0.27 -1.34 11.74
CA ARG A 173 0.62 -0.96 10.36
C ARG A 173 1.06 -2.16 9.51
N LEU A 174 1.73 -3.14 10.10
CA LEU A 174 2.14 -4.39 9.46
C LEU A 174 1.01 -5.44 9.38
N GLY A 175 -0.20 -5.12 9.85
CA GLY A 175 -1.36 -6.02 9.83
C GLY A 175 -1.45 -6.96 11.05
N ILE A 176 -0.66 -6.73 12.09
CA ILE A 176 -0.73 -7.47 13.35
C ILE A 176 -1.54 -6.61 14.33
N ASP A 177 -2.85 -6.76 14.37
CA ASP A 177 -3.79 -5.95 15.16
C ASP A 177 -4.40 -6.68 16.35
N ASP A 178 -4.19 -7.99 16.47
CA ASP A 178 -4.64 -8.80 17.62
C ASP A 178 -3.80 -8.51 18.86
N ASN A 179 -4.49 -8.15 19.96
CA ASN A 179 -3.83 -7.78 21.21
C ASN A 179 -2.99 -8.92 21.80
N SER A 180 -3.38 -10.16 21.63
CA SER A 180 -2.65 -11.32 22.17
C SER A 180 -1.35 -11.52 21.39
N LYS A 181 -1.38 -11.41 20.08
CA LYS A 181 -0.17 -11.49 19.24
C LYS A 181 0.80 -10.35 19.49
N ILE A 182 0.30 -9.12 19.64
CA ILE A 182 1.12 -7.95 20.00
C ILE A 182 1.74 -8.15 21.39
N ALA A 183 0.97 -8.63 22.36
CA ALA A 183 1.42 -8.90 23.71
C ALA A 183 2.52 -9.97 23.74
N GLU A 184 2.34 -11.04 22.98
CA GLU A 184 3.33 -12.11 22.83
C GLU A 184 4.64 -11.57 22.24
N PHE A 185 4.56 -10.81 21.12
CA PHE A 185 5.73 -10.24 20.46
C PHE A 185 6.50 -9.25 21.36
N LEU A 186 5.79 -8.36 22.05
CA LEU A 186 6.40 -7.34 22.91
C LEU A 186 6.70 -7.84 24.34
N HIS A 187 6.34 -9.08 24.66
CA HIS A 187 6.45 -9.67 26.01
C HIS A 187 5.74 -8.87 27.12
N PHE A 188 4.55 -8.35 26.77
CA PHE A 188 3.66 -7.66 27.71
C PHE A 188 2.40 -8.49 28.00
N SER A 189 1.63 -8.08 29.02
CA SER A 189 0.28 -8.61 29.20
C SER A 189 -0.67 -8.02 28.16
N VAL A 190 -1.70 -8.79 27.77
CA VAL A 190 -2.76 -8.32 26.86
C VAL A 190 -3.42 -7.05 27.38
N ASN A 191 -3.60 -6.96 28.71
CA ASN A 191 -4.15 -5.77 29.36
C ASN A 191 -3.24 -4.55 29.22
N THR A 192 -1.92 -4.74 29.25
CA THR A 192 -0.94 -3.68 29.00
C THR A 192 -1.08 -3.12 27.60
N ILE A 193 -1.18 -4.00 26.57
CA ILE A 193 -1.39 -3.58 25.18
C ILE A 193 -2.69 -2.80 25.04
N TYR A 194 -3.78 -3.31 25.62
CA TYR A 194 -5.08 -2.63 25.59
C TYR A 194 -4.97 -1.22 26.19
N ASN A 195 -4.30 -1.06 27.33
CA ASN A 195 -4.13 0.23 27.99
C ASN A 195 -3.31 1.23 27.15
N TYR A 196 -2.22 0.78 26.51
CA TYR A 196 -1.45 1.61 25.58
C TYR A 196 -2.29 2.07 24.39
N ARG A 197 -3.00 1.14 23.74
CA ARG A 197 -3.90 1.46 22.60
C ARG A 197 -4.97 2.47 23.02
N ALA A 198 -5.64 2.23 24.13
CA ALA A 198 -6.69 3.12 24.63
C ALA A 198 -6.13 4.52 24.96
N LYS A 199 -4.98 4.60 25.63
CA LYS A 199 -4.32 5.87 25.97
C LYS A 199 -3.99 6.68 24.73
N ILE A 200 -3.39 6.06 23.73
CA ILE A 200 -2.98 6.75 22.49
C ILE A 200 -4.21 7.16 21.69
N LYS A 201 -5.20 6.28 21.51
CA LYS A 201 -6.45 6.61 20.82
C LYS A 201 -7.24 7.73 21.51
N ASN A 202 -7.13 7.88 22.82
CA ASN A 202 -7.72 9.01 23.55
C ASN A 202 -7.00 10.34 23.26
N GLY A 203 -5.74 10.29 22.82
CA GLY A 203 -4.96 11.44 22.38
C GLY A 203 -5.11 11.78 20.88
N ALA A 204 -5.95 11.06 20.13
CA ALA A 204 -6.12 11.27 18.71
C ALA A 204 -6.70 12.65 18.39
N ALA A 205 -6.21 13.26 17.31
CA ALA A 205 -6.77 14.44 16.67
C ALA A 205 -7.84 14.08 15.61
N VAL A 206 -7.83 12.82 15.16
CA VAL A 206 -8.80 12.23 14.22
C VAL A 206 -9.84 11.39 14.96
N SER A 207 -10.84 10.87 14.24
CA SER A 207 -11.84 9.95 14.81
C SER A 207 -11.16 8.78 15.52
N ARG A 208 -11.53 8.55 16.79
CA ARG A 208 -10.97 7.47 17.62
C ARG A 208 -11.21 6.08 17.01
N ASP A 209 -12.35 5.90 16.36
CA ASP A 209 -12.74 4.60 15.80
C ASP A 209 -11.98 4.31 14.50
N GLU A 210 -11.69 5.34 13.72
CA GLU A 210 -10.94 5.27 12.46
C GLU A 210 -9.41 5.42 12.66
N PHE A 211 -8.93 5.70 13.86
CA PHE A 211 -7.52 5.99 14.13
C PHE A 211 -6.59 4.89 13.61
N GLU A 212 -6.94 3.64 13.81
CA GLU A 212 -6.12 2.51 13.34
C GLU A 212 -6.15 2.34 11.83
N ASP A 213 -7.22 2.75 11.15
CA ASP A 213 -7.30 2.74 9.69
C ASP A 213 -6.38 3.82 9.09
N TYR A 214 -6.33 5.01 9.71
CA TYR A 214 -5.33 6.03 9.35
C TYR A 214 -3.90 5.53 9.58
N VAL A 215 -3.64 4.84 10.69
CA VAL A 215 -2.32 4.24 10.95
C VAL A 215 -1.95 3.20 9.90
N ARG A 216 -2.90 2.36 9.46
CA ARG A 216 -2.65 1.38 8.37
C ARG A 216 -2.35 2.04 7.04
N ALA A 217 -2.83 3.25 6.82
CA ALA A 217 -2.62 4.02 5.60
C ALA A 217 -1.29 4.78 5.57
N ILE A 218 -0.57 4.94 6.70
CA ILE A 218 0.70 5.67 6.75
C ILE A 218 1.70 5.10 5.74
N GLY A 219 2.30 5.96 4.93
CA GLY A 219 3.29 5.59 3.91
C GLY A 219 2.70 4.82 2.73
N LEU A 220 1.37 4.80 2.56
CA LEU A 220 0.74 4.44 1.30
C LEU A 220 0.59 5.70 0.43
N PRO A 221 0.71 5.58 -0.92
CA PRO A 221 0.38 6.70 -1.79
C PRO A 221 -1.05 7.18 -1.48
N THR A 222 -1.19 8.43 -1.15
CA THR A 222 -2.51 9.09 -1.05
C THR A 222 -2.99 9.36 -2.46
N ASP A 223 -4.18 8.86 -2.81
CA ASP A 223 -4.89 9.17 -4.06
C ASP A 223 -5.16 10.67 -4.22
#